data_95f72e4758ac453d5d3a6b9e2eef6d27
#
_entry.id   95f72e4758ac453d5d3a6b9e2eef6d27
#
_cell.length_a   1.000
_cell.length_b   1.000
_cell.length_c   1.000
_cell.angle_alpha   90.00
_cell.angle_beta   90.00
_cell.angle_gamma   90.00
#
_symmetry.space_group_name_H-M   'P 1'
#
loop_
_entity.id
_entity.type
_entity.pdbx_description
1 polymer ?
#
loop_
_entity_poly.entity_id
_entity_poly.type
_entity_poly.pdbx_seq_one_letter_code
_entity_poly.pdbx_strand_id
1 'polypeptide(L)'
;MLQRLGQGALFILIVILASVLKNHENSQELAISEAIQHLPVPSDPDASPGLLRSGTLQLIAPGITLTQTDIDKILNKRREKQSVYIFGQGDTGGSIMIAPGVDRHYHLVNSYFDGYLPFQVANPVLALYTVARRKRYQYDHITYPGRSEVWQSSQQAFYSAVGDCEDHAILLADWLIGLGYDARVAVGDYDGAGHAWVVLFAEGQEYLLEATRKRGVNRLKAFPLASLQPKYHPTYMFNNTAFWQNRGSRFTTDYASVDWVKESDYSADR
;
A
#
# COMPACT_ATOMS: atom_id res chain seq x y z
N MET A 1 -38.58 6.18 -44.06
CA MET A 1 -39.19 5.49 -42.93
C MET A 1 -38.25 4.47 -42.27
N LEU A 2 -37.37 3.82 -43.01
CA LEU A 2 -36.39 2.82 -42.50
C LEU A 2 -35.28 3.40 -41.59
N GLN A 3 -34.88 4.66 -41.76
CA GLN A 3 -33.80 5.27 -40.95
C GLN A 3 -34.20 5.55 -39.46
N ARG A 4 -35.48 5.76 -39.19
CA ARG A 4 -35.96 5.95 -37.79
C ARG A 4 -36.08 4.65 -36.99
N LEU A 5 -36.27 3.52 -37.68
CA LEU A 5 -36.31 2.20 -37.01
C LEU A 5 -34.94 1.73 -36.50
N GLY A 6 -33.86 2.08 -37.24
CA GLY A 6 -32.50 1.73 -36.82
C GLY A 6 -32.01 2.50 -35.59
N GLN A 7 -32.39 3.77 -35.42
CA GLN A 7 -32.01 4.59 -34.27
C GLN A 7 -32.72 4.15 -32.99
N GLY A 8 -34.00 3.73 -33.10
CA GLY A 8 -34.74 3.20 -31.95
C GLY A 8 -34.18 1.87 -31.45
N ALA A 9 -33.81 0.95 -32.35
CA ALA A 9 -33.24 -0.34 -32.02
C ALA A 9 -31.84 -0.19 -31.36
N LEU A 10 -31.00 0.73 -31.85
CA LEU A 10 -29.69 1.04 -31.28
C LEU A 10 -29.82 1.64 -29.90
N PHE A 11 -30.78 2.55 -29.69
CA PHE A 11 -31.02 3.16 -28.36
C PHE A 11 -31.49 2.11 -27.33
N ILE A 12 -32.40 1.21 -27.74
CA ILE A 12 -32.88 0.12 -26.88
C ILE A 12 -31.71 -0.82 -26.53
N LEU A 13 -30.84 -1.16 -27.48
CA LEU A 13 -29.68 -2.00 -27.25
C LEU A 13 -28.69 -1.36 -26.25
N ILE A 14 -28.45 -0.05 -26.37
CA ILE A 14 -27.59 0.70 -25.43
C ILE A 14 -28.19 0.73 -24.05
N VAL A 15 -29.50 0.92 -23.92
CA VAL A 15 -30.18 0.92 -22.60
C VAL A 15 -30.16 -0.46 -21.98
N ILE A 16 -30.35 -1.53 -22.73
CA ILE A 16 -30.26 -2.92 -22.25
C ILE A 16 -28.81 -3.21 -21.79
N LEU A 17 -27.83 -2.85 -22.62
CA LEU A 17 -26.41 -3.05 -22.28
C LEU A 17 -26.01 -2.28 -21.01
N ALA A 18 -26.46 -1.03 -20.88
CA ALA A 18 -26.23 -0.22 -19.68
C ALA A 18 -26.92 -0.82 -18.43
N SER A 19 -28.12 -1.39 -18.60
CA SER A 19 -28.84 -2.06 -17.51
C SER A 19 -28.17 -3.36 -17.09
N VAL A 20 -27.66 -4.16 -18.03
CA VAL A 20 -26.92 -5.39 -17.76
C VAL A 20 -25.60 -5.08 -17.05
N LEU A 21 -24.86 -4.07 -17.50
CA LEU A 21 -23.63 -3.62 -16.85
C LEU A 21 -23.88 -3.11 -15.43
N LYS A 22 -24.93 -2.32 -15.24
CA LYS A 22 -25.33 -1.81 -13.91
C LYS A 22 -25.76 -2.94 -12.97
N ASN A 23 -26.48 -3.94 -13.47
CA ASN A 23 -26.85 -5.11 -12.66
C ASN A 23 -25.65 -5.97 -12.31
N HIS A 24 -24.65 -6.08 -13.19
CA HIS A 24 -23.41 -6.78 -12.91
C HIS A 24 -22.55 -6.03 -11.86
N GLU A 25 -22.46 -4.71 -11.96
CA GLU A 25 -21.81 -3.86 -10.96
C GLU A 25 -22.49 -4.00 -9.58
N ASN A 26 -23.81 -3.96 -9.52
CA ASN A 26 -24.58 -4.13 -8.29
C ASN A 26 -24.40 -5.55 -7.69
N SER A 27 -24.32 -6.58 -8.52
CA SER A 27 -24.09 -7.96 -8.07
C SER A 27 -22.70 -8.14 -7.46
N GLN A 28 -21.68 -7.51 -8.05
CA GLN A 28 -20.32 -7.53 -7.49
C GLN A 28 -20.23 -6.73 -6.19
N GLU A 29 -20.89 -5.58 -6.11
CA GLU A 29 -20.95 -4.75 -4.91
C GLU A 29 -21.66 -5.48 -3.75
N LEU A 30 -22.73 -6.22 -4.05
CA LEU A 30 -23.42 -7.08 -3.09
C LEU A 30 -22.52 -8.23 -2.60
N ALA A 31 -21.85 -8.93 -3.53
CA ALA A 31 -20.96 -10.04 -3.19
C ALA A 31 -19.77 -9.58 -2.33
N ILE A 32 -19.22 -8.40 -2.59
CA ILE A 32 -18.15 -7.82 -1.77
C ILE A 32 -18.69 -7.40 -0.41
N SER A 33 -19.86 -6.78 -0.36
CA SER A 33 -20.51 -6.38 0.87
C SER A 33 -20.82 -7.59 1.77
N GLU A 34 -21.30 -8.69 1.19
CA GLU A 34 -21.49 -9.97 1.89
C GLU A 34 -20.15 -10.56 2.35
N ALA A 35 -19.15 -10.62 1.48
CA ALA A 35 -17.82 -11.11 1.86
C ALA A 35 -17.22 -10.32 3.02
N ILE A 36 -17.37 -8.98 3.01
CA ILE A 36 -16.89 -8.10 4.09
C ILE A 36 -17.65 -8.36 5.39
N GLN A 37 -18.96 -8.63 5.34
CA GLN A 37 -19.78 -8.92 6.52
C GLN A 37 -19.44 -10.28 7.16
N HIS A 38 -19.00 -11.25 6.36
CA HIS A 38 -18.62 -12.58 6.83
C HIS A 38 -17.15 -12.71 7.21
N LEU A 39 -16.35 -11.63 7.07
CA LEU A 39 -14.98 -11.64 7.56
C LEU A 39 -14.98 -11.73 9.09
N PRO A 40 -14.13 -12.56 9.68
CA PRO A 40 -14.05 -12.67 11.13
C PRO A 40 -13.78 -11.30 11.73
N VAL A 41 -14.65 -10.88 12.64
CA VAL A 41 -14.42 -9.67 13.45
C VAL A 41 -13.39 -10.08 14.51
N PRO A 42 -12.31 -9.31 14.69
CA PRO A 42 -11.36 -9.58 15.75
C PRO A 42 -12.09 -9.56 17.10
N SER A 43 -11.91 -10.58 17.88
CA SER A 43 -12.47 -10.64 19.23
C SER A 43 -11.69 -9.77 20.22
N ASP A 44 -10.49 -9.30 19.83
CA ASP A 44 -9.62 -8.47 20.64
C ASP A 44 -8.79 -7.55 19.74
N PRO A 45 -8.95 -6.20 19.82
CA PRO A 45 -8.11 -5.26 19.09
C PRO A 45 -6.65 -5.29 19.55
N ASP A 46 -6.37 -5.78 20.77
CA ASP A 46 -5.01 -5.98 21.30
C ASP A 46 -4.47 -7.40 21.07
N ALA A 47 -5.30 -8.34 20.62
CA ALA A 47 -4.83 -9.62 20.17
C ALA A 47 -3.97 -9.40 18.92
N SER A 48 -2.68 -9.29 19.12
CA SER A 48 -1.69 -9.13 18.06
C SER A 48 -1.73 -10.34 17.12
N PRO A 49 -2.43 -10.27 15.99
CA PRO A 49 -2.27 -11.28 14.98
C PRO A 49 -0.91 -11.02 14.31
N GLY A 50 -0.01 -11.96 14.46
CA GLY A 50 1.24 -11.97 13.74
C GLY A 50 2.33 -11.06 14.33
N LEU A 51 3.34 -11.69 14.90
CA LEU A 51 4.65 -11.06 15.07
C LEU A 51 5.13 -10.63 13.68
N LEU A 52 5.56 -9.38 13.57
CA LEU A 52 6.28 -8.90 12.40
C LEU A 52 7.42 -9.86 12.10
N ARG A 53 7.56 -10.28 10.86
CA ARG A 53 8.57 -11.26 10.47
C ARG A 53 9.95 -10.64 10.64
N SER A 54 10.79 -11.26 11.46
CA SER A 54 12.23 -10.99 11.43
C SER A 54 12.76 -11.24 10.03
N GLY A 55 13.82 -10.54 9.68
CA GLY A 55 14.43 -10.70 8.37
C GLY A 55 15.83 -10.12 8.33
N THR A 56 16.46 -10.35 7.19
CA THR A 56 17.79 -9.88 6.86
C THR A 56 17.72 -8.86 5.76
N LEU A 57 18.36 -7.72 5.96
CA LEU A 57 18.47 -6.64 5.00
C LEU A 57 19.90 -6.57 4.47
N GLN A 58 20.05 -6.57 3.16
CA GLN A 58 21.32 -6.36 2.49
C GLN A 58 21.35 -4.98 1.86
N LEU A 59 22.19 -4.08 2.37
CA LEU A 59 22.44 -2.77 1.79
C LEU A 59 23.28 -2.91 0.52
N ILE A 60 22.81 -2.34 -0.60
CA ILE A 60 23.43 -2.51 -1.91
C ILE A 60 24.81 -1.82 -1.96
N ALA A 61 24.86 -0.51 -1.71
CA ALA A 61 26.09 0.26 -1.89
C ALA A 61 27.19 -0.09 -0.90
N PRO A 62 26.98 -0.17 0.44
CA PRO A 62 28.04 -0.55 1.37
C PRO A 62 28.26 -2.06 1.45
N GLY A 63 27.41 -2.89 0.82
CA GLY A 63 27.49 -4.35 0.91
C GLY A 63 27.31 -4.92 2.32
N ILE A 64 26.59 -4.22 3.18
CA ILE A 64 26.41 -4.58 4.60
C ILE A 64 25.10 -5.36 4.75
N THR A 65 25.13 -6.42 5.53
CA THR A 65 23.97 -7.18 5.95
C THR A 65 23.56 -6.77 7.37
N LEU A 66 22.29 -6.46 7.57
CA LEU A 66 21.70 -6.08 8.84
C LEU A 66 20.54 -7.02 9.20
N THR A 67 20.54 -7.50 10.42
CA THR A 67 19.42 -8.25 11.02
C THR A 67 18.55 -7.33 11.87
N GLN A 68 17.35 -7.78 12.28
CA GLN A 68 16.54 -7.05 13.25
C GLN A 68 17.33 -6.77 14.53
N THR A 69 18.13 -7.74 15.01
CA THR A 69 18.99 -7.56 16.19
C THR A 69 20.01 -6.44 16.01
N ASP A 70 20.56 -6.25 14.82
CA ASP A 70 21.50 -5.15 14.55
C ASP A 70 20.80 -3.81 14.56
N ILE A 71 19.58 -3.76 14.02
CA ILE A 71 18.74 -2.58 14.04
C ILE A 71 18.37 -2.21 15.47
N ASP A 72 17.93 -3.17 16.28
CA ASP A 72 17.62 -2.96 17.69
C ASP A 72 18.80 -2.42 18.47
N LYS A 73 20.02 -2.92 18.22
CA LYS A 73 21.25 -2.40 18.84
C LYS A 73 21.55 -0.95 18.41
N ILE A 74 21.30 -0.62 17.15
CA ILE A 74 21.49 0.74 16.63
C ILE A 74 20.50 1.69 17.29
N LEU A 75 19.23 1.30 17.40
CA LEU A 75 18.14 2.10 17.93
C LEU A 75 18.24 2.29 19.45
N ASN A 76 18.64 1.26 20.20
CA ASN A 76 18.84 1.37 21.66
C ASN A 76 19.96 2.36 22.03
N LYS A 77 20.88 2.64 21.12
CA LYS A 77 21.93 3.65 21.31
C LYS A 77 21.49 5.07 20.95
N ARG A 78 20.39 5.23 20.21
CA ARG A 78 19.91 6.52 19.72
C ARG A 78 18.47 6.72 20.20
N ARG A 79 18.21 7.76 20.96
CA ARG A 79 16.85 8.17 21.37
C ARG A 79 16.11 8.96 20.30
N GLU A 80 16.50 8.85 19.02
CA GLU A 80 15.99 9.69 17.96
C GLU A 80 14.83 9.03 17.18
N LYS A 81 13.83 9.84 16.92
CA LYS A 81 12.58 9.51 16.21
C LYS A 81 12.74 9.49 14.67
N GLN A 82 13.89 9.18 14.11
CA GLN A 82 14.06 9.18 12.65
C GLN A 82 13.51 7.89 12.04
N SER A 83 12.66 8.03 11.04
CA SER A 83 12.14 6.91 10.27
C SER A 83 13.10 6.42 9.17
N VAL A 84 14.10 7.21 8.81
CA VAL A 84 15.08 6.86 7.76
C VAL A 84 16.50 6.94 8.30
N TYR A 85 17.27 5.89 8.06
CA TYR A 85 18.68 5.80 8.45
C TYR A 85 19.55 5.69 7.21
N ILE A 86 20.65 6.45 7.19
CA ILE A 86 21.65 6.43 6.14
C ILE A 86 22.90 5.75 6.70
N PHE A 87 23.42 4.75 5.99
CA PHE A 87 24.64 4.03 6.30
C PHE A 87 25.72 4.38 5.26
N GLY A 88 26.91 4.75 5.73
CA GLY A 88 28.01 5.14 4.86
C GLY A 88 28.11 6.64 4.62
N GLN A 89 28.94 7.04 3.65
CA GLN A 89 29.19 8.44 3.28
C GLN A 89 29.07 8.64 1.76
N GLY A 90 28.34 9.65 1.35
CA GLY A 90 28.21 10.03 -0.07
C GLY A 90 27.62 8.90 -0.92
N ASP A 91 28.19 8.70 -2.10
CA ASP A 91 27.71 7.73 -3.09
C ASP A 91 27.93 6.25 -2.70
N THR A 92 28.67 6.01 -1.60
CA THR A 92 28.89 4.66 -1.05
C THR A 92 27.95 4.33 0.11
N GLY A 93 26.99 5.18 0.40
CA GLY A 93 26.00 4.98 1.44
C GLY A 93 24.75 4.27 0.93
N GLY A 94 24.15 3.47 1.79
CA GLY A 94 22.79 2.93 1.59
C GLY A 94 21.83 3.50 2.61
N SER A 95 20.55 3.51 2.32
CA SER A 95 19.51 3.94 3.24
C SER A 95 18.53 2.82 3.55
N ILE A 96 17.98 2.87 4.76
CA ILE A 96 16.89 2.01 5.20
C ILE A 96 15.83 2.87 5.86
N MET A 97 14.60 2.39 5.81
CA MET A 97 13.50 2.98 6.56
C MET A 97 13.02 2.01 7.63
N ILE A 98 12.78 2.55 8.81
CA ILE A 98 12.19 1.84 9.93
C ILE A 98 10.98 2.61 10.44
N ALA A 99 10.05 1.91 11.04
CA ALA A 99 8.87 2.49 11.64
C ALA A 99 8.53 1.80 12.97
N PRO A 100 7.89 2.50 13.92
CA PRO A 100 7.47 1.90 15.18
C PRO A 100 6.20 1.06 14.98
N GLY A 101 6.23 -0.20 15.41
CA GLY A 101 5.09 -1.10 15.37
C GLY A 101 4.12 -0.94 16.54
N VAL A 102 3.01 -1.65 16.46
CA VAL A 102 2.00 -1.74 17.54
C VAL A 102 2.65 -2.23 18.84
N ASP A 103 3.61 -3.14 18.76
CA ASP A 103 4.39 -3.73 19.86
C ASP A 103 5.38 -2.76 20.53
N ARG A 104 5.44 -1.50 20.09
CA ARG A 104 6.36 -0.45 20.56
C ARG A 104 7.84 -0.68 20.21
N HIS A 105 8.14 -1.61 19.32
CA HIS A 105 9.46 -1.80 18.74
C HIS A 105 9.54 -1.15 17.37
N TYR A 106 10.76 -0.81 16.94
CA TYR A 106 11.01 -0.35 15.59
C TYR A 106 11.36 -1.53 14.70
N HIS A 107 10.77 -1.54 13.51
CA HIS A 107 10.97 -2.60 12.54
C HIS A 107 11.35 -2.02 11.18
N LEU A 108 12.01 -2.82 10.36
CA LEU A 108 12.21 -2.51 8.96
C LEU A 108 10.86 -2.39 8.27
N VAL A 109 10.69 -1.38 7.42
CA VAL A 109 9.40 -1.17 6.72
C VAL A 109 8.99 -2.37 5.85
N ASN A 110 9.96 -3.14 5.38
CA ASN A 110 9.73 -4.38 4.63
C ASN A 110 9.06 -5.49 5.46
N SER A 111 9.29 -5.52 6.77
CA SER A 111 8.75 -6.55 7.66
C SER A 111 7.25 -6.40 7.93
N TYR A 112 6.68 -5.23 7.63
CA TYR A 112 5.24 -4.99 7.72
C TYR A 112 4.44 -5.72 6.65
N PHE A 113 5.10 -6.22 5.61
CA PHE A 113 4.54 -7.12 4.61
C PHE A 113 4.64 -8.55 5.14
N ASP A 114 3.65 -8.99 5.90
CA ASP A 114 3.64 -10.33 6.50
C ASP A 114 3.11 -11.41 5.55
N GLY A 115 2.81 -11.06 4.29
CA GLY A 115 2.30 -11.95 3.26
C GLY A 115 0.82 -12.29 3.47
N TYR A 116 0.08 -11.44 4.15
CA TYR A 116 -1.33 -11.68 4.42
C TYR A 116 -2.18 -11.47 3.16
N LEU A 117 -2.83 -12.55 2.74
CA LEU A 117 -3.78 -12.55 1.63
C LEU A 117 -5.20 -12.76 2.20
N PRO A 118 -6.01 -11.71 2.34
CA PRO A 118 -7.35 -11.84 2.92
C PRO A 118 -8.22 -12.84 2.20
N PHE A 119 -8.30 -12.73 0.88
CA PHE A 119 -8.99 -13.67 -0.02
C PHE A 119 -8.60 -13.40 -1.47
N GLN A 120 -8.84 -14.37 -2.34
CA GLN A 120 -8.62 -14.23 -3.77
C GLN A 120 -9.68 -13.33 -4.38
N VAL A 121 -9.26 -12.42 -5.27
CA VAL A 121 -10.15 -11.58 -6.06
C VAL A 121 -9.83 -11.72 -7.55
N ALA A 122 -10.85 -11.78 -8.38
CA ALA A 122 -10.68 -11.87 -9.82
C ALA A 122 -10.21 -10.56 -10.45
N ASN A 123 -10.49 -9.43 -9.79
CA ASN A 123 -10.10 -8.10 -10.25
C ASN A 123 -9.39 -7.35 -9.10
N PRO A 124 -8.14 -6.91 -9.28
CA PRO A 124 -7.38 -6.22 -8.23
C PRO A 124 -8.02 -4.89 -7.77
N VAL A 125 -8.91 -4.28 -8.56
CA VAL A 125 -9.72 -3.12 -8.11
C VAL A 125 -10.57 -3.48 -6.89
N LEU A 126 -10.98 -4.74 -6.74
CA LEU A 126 -11.75 -5.20 -5.58
C LEU A 126 -10.94 -5.18 -4.29
N ALA A 127 -9.63 -5.43 -4.35
CA ALA A 127 -8.74 -5.28 -3.20
C ALA A 127 -8.72 -3.82 -2.73
N LEU A 128 -8.47 -2.88 -3.64
CA LEU A 128 -8.52 -1.43 -3.35
C LEU A 128 -9.88 -1.02 -2.77
N TYR A 129 -10.97 -1.45 -3.39
CA TYR A 129 -12.33 -1.15 -2.93
C TYR A 129 -12.57 -1.68 -1.52
N THR A 130 -12.16 -2.92 -1.25
CA THR A 130 -12.33 -3.56 0.06
C THR A 130 -11.57 -2.82 1.16
N VAL A 131 -10.28 -2.49 0.93
CA VAL A 131 -9.48 -1.73 1.88
C VAL A 131 -10.11 -0.35 2.14
N ALA A 132 -10.48 0.36 1.09
CA ALA A 132 -11.09 1.68 1.20
C ALA A 132 -12.43 1.67 1.97
N ARG A 133 -13.22 0.59 1.89
CA ARG A 133 -14.54 0.47 2.55
C ARG A 133 -14.44 -0.09 3.96
N ARG A 134 -13.56 -1.06 4.18
CA ARG A 134 -13.43 -1.76 5.45
C ARG A 134 -12.75 -0.89 6.50
N LYS A 135 -11.66 -0.20 6.13
CA LYS A 135 -10.81 0.53 7.05
C LYS A 135 -11.19 2.01 7.11
N ARG A 136 -11.41 2.54 8.30
CA ARG A 136 -11.65 3.98 8.52
C ARG A 136 -10.32 4.69 8.72
N TYR A 137 -10.13 5.83 8.05
CA TYR A 137 -8.96 6.68 8.26
C TYR A 137 -9.01 7.31 9.66
N GLN A 138 -7.95 7.09 10.43
CA GLN A 138 -7.80 7.67 11.77
C GLN A 138 -6.32 7.81 12.08
N TYR A 139 -5.92 9.01 12.47
CA TYR A 139 -4.54 9.28 12.87
C TYR A 139 -4.10 8.47 14.08
N ASP A 140 -2.83 8.11 14.12
CA ASP A 140 -2.23 7.29 15.17
C ASP A 140 -2.36 7.89 16.56
N HIS A 141 -2.15 9.19 16.72
CA HIS A 141 -2.29 9.84 18.02
C HIS A 141 -3.70 9.74 18.64
N ILE A 142 -4.72 9.44 17.81
CA ILE A 142 -6.09 9.17 18.25
C ILE A 142 -6.26 7.69 18.58
N THR A 143 -5.72 6.80 17.73
CA THR A 143 -5.81 5.34 17.90
C THR A 143 -4.91 4.87 19.04
N TYR A 144 -3.71 5.45 19.15
CA TYR A 144 -2.68 5.08 20.13
C TYR A 144 -2.27 6.31 20.95
N PRO A 145 -2.97 6.64 22.04
CA PRO A 145 -2.70 7.84 22.83
C PRO A 145 -1.24 7.97 23.26
N GLY A 146 -0.65 9.14 23.02
CA GLY A 146 0.75 9.43 23.32
C GLY A 146 1.76 8.94 22.28
N ARG A 147 1.30 8.37 21.15
CA ARG A 147 2.13 7.95 20.03
C ARG A 147 1.72 8.73 18.77
N SER A 148 2.70 9.28 18.06
CA SER A 148 2.45 10.08 16.86
C SER A 148 2.57 9.26 15.58
N GLU A 149 3.13 8.05 15.67
CA GLU A 149 3.40 7.17 14.55
C GLU A 149 3.34 5.72 15.04
N VAL A 150 2.54 4.87 14.43
CA VAL A 150 2.40 3.43 14.76
C VAL A 150 1.95 2.66 13.53
N TRP A 151 2.84 1.92 12.94
CA TRP A 151 2.56 1.13 11.75
C TRP A 151 1.94 -0.24 12.11
N GLN A 152 0.97 -0.64 11.35
CA GLN A 152 0.34 -1.95 11.42
C GLN A 152 0.91 -2.84 10.29
N SER A 153 1.18 -4.12 10.58
CA SER A 153 1.43 -5.08 9.51
C SER A 153 0.18 -5.26 8.62
N SER A 154 0.33 -5.87 7.45
CA SER A 154 -0.80 -6.06 6.55
C SER A 154 -1.93 -6.85 7.22
N GLN A 155 -1.62 -7.89 7.99
CA GLN A 155 -2.60 -8.64 8.76
C GLN A 155 -3.23 -7.79 9.87
N GLN A 156 -2.44 -7.07 10.66
CA GLN A 156 -2.93 -6.16 11.69
C GLN A 156 -3.85 -5.09 11.08
N ALA A 157 -3.43 -4.49 9.96
CA ALA A 157 -4.20 -3.48 9.26
C ALA A 157 -5.52 -4.01 8.70
N PHE A 158 -5.59 -5.28 8.29
CA PHE A 158 -6.83 -5.90 7.84
C PHE A 158 -7.81 -6.13 8.99
N TYR A 159 -7.33 -6.56 10.15
CA TYR A 159 -8.17 -6.80 11.32
C TYR A 159 -8.51 -5.51 12.06
N SER A 160 -7.70 -4.47 11.99
CA SER A 160 -8.02 -3.17 12.59
C SER A 160 -9.09 -2.44 11.78
N ALA A 161 -10.12 -1.94 12.44
CA ALA A 161 -11.15 -1.11 11.80
C ALA A 161 -10.64 0.28 11.44
N VAL A 162 -9.48 0.70 11.97
CA VAL A 162 -8.89 2.04 11.84
C VAL A 162 -7.41 1.97 11.51
N GLY A 163 -6.89 3.01 10.89
CA GLY A 163 -5.49 3.23 10.58
C GLY A 163 -5.33 4.45 9.68
N ASP A 164 -4.12 4.93 9.51
CA ASP A 164 -3.88 6.05 8.61
C ASP A 164 -3.30 5.65 7.25
N CYS A 165 -2.47 6.47 6.62
CA CYS A 165 -2.14 6.27 5.20
C CYS A 165 -1.28 5.04 4.96
N GLU A 166 -0.25 4.81 5.78
CA GLU A 166 0.67 3.68 5.61
C GLU A 166 0.00 2.34 5.90
N ASP A 167 -0.88 2.28 6.90
CA ASP A 167 -1.64 1.06 7.22
C ASP A 167 -2.53 0.62 6.06
N HIS A 168 -3.19 1.60 5.40
CA HIS A 168 -3.99 1.33 4.21
C HIS A 168 -3.11 0.90 3.03
N ALA A 169 -1.96 1.57 2.87
CA ALA A 169 -1.05 1.31 1.75
C ALA A 169 -0.36 -0.06 1.89
N ILE A 170 0.16 -0.40 3.08
CA ILE A 170 0.81 -1.69 3.34
C ILE A 170 -0.17 -2.84 3.10
N LEU A 171 -1.37 -2.77 3.68
CA LEU A 171 -2.39 -3.80 3.49
C LEU A 171 -2.72 -4.01 2.01
N LEU A 172 -2.94 -2.92 1.26
CA LEU A 172 -3.26 -3.02 -0.15
C LEU A 172 -2.10 -3.56 -0.98
N ALA A 173 -0.88 -3.07 -0.74
CA ALA A 173 0.30 -3.50 -1.49
C ALA A 173 0.61 -4.99 -1.23
N ASP A 174 0.57 -5.44 0.02
CA ASP A 174 0.82 -6.84 0.36
C ASP A 174 -0.25 -7.78 -0.24
N TRP A 175 -1.52 -7.36 -0.20
CA TRP A 175 -2.59 -8.09 -0.87
C TRP A 175 -2.36 -8.23 -2.38
N LEU A 176 -1.98 -7.14 -3.06
CA LEU A 176 -1.69 -7.16 -4.49
C LEU A 176 -0.47 -8.03 -4.82
N ILE A 177 0.58 -8.00 -3.97
CA ILE A 177 1.74 -8.89 -4.08
C ILE A 177 1.32 -10.36 -3.95
N GLY A 178 0.46 -10.67 -2.97
CA GLY A 178 -0.10 -12.00 -2.78
C GLY A 178 -0.96 -12.49 -3.96
N LEU A 179 -1.49 -11.56 -4.76
CA LEU A 179 -2.19 -11.85 -6.03
C LEU A 179 -1.24 -11.96 -7.23
N GLY A 180 0.08 -11.78 -7.05
CA GLY A 180 1.09 -11.90 -8.09
C GLY A 180 1.45 -10.61 -8.83
N TYR A 181 1.05 -9.44 -8.32
CA TYR A 181 1.37 -8.14 -8.90
C TYR A 181 2.67 -7.55 -8.31
N ASP A 182 3.41 -6.76 -9.10
CA ASP A 182 4.45 -5.86 -8.57
C ASP A 182 3.76 -4.61 -8.00
N ALA A 183 3.62 -4.59 -6.69
CA ALA A 183 3.06 -3.47 -5.96
C ALA A 183 4.07 -2.97 -4.92
N ARG A 184 4.14 -1.65 -4.75
CA ARG A 184 5.05 -0.99 -3.83
C ARG A 184 4.30 0.09 -3.06
N VAL A 185 4.63 0.25 -1.79
CA VAL A 185 4.24 1.44 -1.03
C VAL A 185 5.19 2.56 -1.37
N ALA A 186 4.67 3.69 -1.77
CA ALA A 186 5.42 4.94 -1.91
C ALA A 186 5.09 5.85 -0.73
N VAL A 187 6.12 6.53 -0.22
CA VAL A 187 6.02 7.54 0.83
C VAL A 187 6.64 8.84 0.37
N GLY A 188 6.03 9.94 0.76
CA GLY A 188 6.46 11.26 0.34
C GLY A 188 5.49 12.34 0.79
N ASP A 189 5.21 13.29 -0.09
CA ASP A 189 4.31 14.42 0.16
C ASP A 189 3.11 14.37 -0.79
N TYR A 190 1.94 14.61 -0.25
CA TYR A 190 0.71 14.84 -1.01
C TYR A 190 0.09 16.17 -0.58
N ASP A 191 0.04 17.12 -1.51
CA ASP A 191 -0.57 18.44 -1.32
C ASP A 191 -0.01 19.20 -0.09
N GLY A 192 1.29 19.01 0.23
CA GLY A 192 2.01 19.67 1.33
C GLY A 192 2.00 18.92 2.67
N ALA A 193 1.51 17.69 2.70
CA ALA A 193 1.51 16.83 3.89
C ALA A 193 2.15 15.47 3.62
N GLY A 194 2.82 14.89 4.63
CA GLY A 194 3.36 13.54 4.55
C GLY A 194 2.25 12.53 4.26
N HIS A 195 2.52 11.60 3.33
CA HIS A 195 1.53 10.65 2.88
C HIS A 195 2.16 9.34 2.37
N ALA A 196 1.36 8.26 2.42
CA ALA A 196 1.69 6.96 1.85
C ALA A 196 0.60 6.49 0.89
N TRP A 197 0.99 5.90 -0.24
CA TRP A 197 0.10 5.38 -1.28
C TRP A 197 0.70 4.16 -1.94
N VAL A 198 -0.05 3.48 -2.79
CA VAL A 198 0.45 2.30 -3.51
C VAL A 198 0.71 2.65 -4.97
N VAL A 199 1.83 2.15 -5.49
CA VAL A 199 2.14 2.13 -6.92
C VAL A 199 2.08 0.69 -7.39
N LEU A 200 1.28 0.43 -8.42
CA LEU A 200 1.13 -0.85 -9.06
C LEU A 200 1.78 -0.81 -10.45
N PHE A 201 2.69 -1.74 -10.71
CA PHE A 201 3.33 -1.93 -12.02
C PHE A 201 2.64 -3.09 -12.72
N ALA A 202 1.95 -2.81 -13.80
CA ALA A 202 1.24 -3.82 -14.58
C ALA A 202 1.16 -3.42 -16.05
N GLU A 203 1.32 -4.39 -16.95
CA GLU A 203 1.17 -4.19 -18.40
C GLU A 203 2.03 -3.05 -18.97
N GLY A 204 3.22 -2.84 -18.40
CA GLY A 204 4.13 -1.75 -18.81
C GLY A 204 3.64 -0.34 -18.43
N GLN A 205 2.67 -0.25 -17.52
CA GLN A 205 2.11 0.99 -16.99
C GLN A 205 2.30 1.05 -15.47
N GLU A 206 2.26 2.26 -14.95
CA GLU A 206 2.30 2.58 -13.52
C GLU A 206 0.98 3.18 -13.10
N TYR A 207 0.38 2.57 -12.09
CA TYR A 207 -0.90 3.01 -11.55
C TYR A 207 -0.72 3.49 -10.11
N LEU A 208 -1.32 4.62 -9.76
CA LEU A 208 -1.35 5.14 -8.41
C LEU A 208 -2.66 4.75 -7.73
N LEU A 209 -2.59 4.03 -6.63
CA LEU A 209 -3.73 3.52 -5.89
C LEU A 209 -3.83 4.21 -4.54
N GLU A 210 -4.93 4.93 -4.33
CA GLU A 210 -5.18 5.69 -3.11
C GLU A 210 -6.20 4.96 -2.22
N ALA A 211 -5.71 4.15 -1.28
CA ALA A 211 -6.53 3.32 -0.42
C ALA A 211 -7.27 4.10 0.69
N THR A 212 -6.81 5.32 1.00
CA THR A 212 -7.48 6.19 1.98
C THR A 212 -8.70 6.89 1.41
N ARG A 213 -8.85 6.89 0.07
CA ARG A 213 -9.96 7.55 -0.62
C ARG A 213 -11.26 6.75 -0.44
N LYS A 214 -12.23 7.34 0.26
CA LYS A 214 -13.51 6.67 0.58
C LYS A 214 -14.61 6.90 -0.46
N ARG A 215 -14.50 7.95 -1.29
CA ARG A 215 -15.53 8.31 -2.27
C ARG A 215 -15.09 7.97 -3.69
N GLY A 216 -15.99 7.38 -4.46
CA GLY A 216 -15.80 7.12 -5.89
C GLY A 216 -14.94 5.89 -6.21
N VAL A 217 -14.39 5.18 -5.22
CA VAL A 217 -13.56 3.97 -5.45
C VAL A 217 -14.39 2.87 -6.13
N ASN A 218 -15.64 2.70 -5.73
CA ASN A 218 -16.56 1.72 -6.33
C ASN A 218 -16.93 2.02 -7.80
N ARG A 219 -16.57 3.20 -8.31
CA ARG A 219 -16.79 3.59 -9.71
C ARG A 219 -15.56 3.41 -10.58
N LEU A 220 -14.45 2.99 -10.00
CA LEU A 220 -13.22 2.74 -10.73
C LEU A 220 -13.40 1.50 -11.60
N LYS A 221 -13.38 1.69 -12.92
CA LYS A 221 -13.33 0.61 -13.92
C LYS A 221 -11.90 0.19 -14.22
N ALA A 222 -10.95 1.08 -13.97
CA ALA A 222 -9.53 0.88 -14.14
C ALA A 222 -8.77 1.72 -13.10
N PHE A 223 -7.54 1.34 -12.82
CA PHE A 223 -6.67 2.10 -11.95
C PHE A 223 -6.24 3.42 -12.62
N PRO A 224 -6.11 4.52 -11.86
CA PRO A 224 -5.60 5.77 -12.39
C PRO A 224 -4.11 5.66 -12.69
N LEU A 225 -3.69 6.13 -13.88
CA LEU A 225 -2.28 6.21 -14.24
C LEU A 225 -1.54 7.15 -13.29
N ALA A 226 -0.35 6.75 -12.84
CA ALA A 226 0.50 7.57 -11.98
C ALA A 226 0.90 8.89 -12.65
N SER A 227 1.16 8.86 -13.95
CA SER A 227 1.50 10.05 -14.75
C SER A 227 0.43 11.14 -14.74
N LEU A 228 -0.79 10.82 -14.37
CA LEU A 228 -1.91 11.76 -14.25
C LEU A 228 -2.15 12.24 -12.81
N GLN A 229 -1.22 11.94 -11.89
CA GLN A 229 -1.34 12.25 -10.46
C GLN A 229 -0.19 13.15 -9.95
N PRO A 230 -0.03 14.39 -10.48
CA PRO A 230 1.14 15.23 -10.23
C PRO A 230 1.22 15.83 -8.82
N LYS A 231 0.22 15.59 -7.97
CA LYS A 231 0.21 16.07 -6.58
C LYS A 231 0.95 15.16 -5.60
N TYR A 232 1.30 13.94 -6.05
CA TYR A 232 2.04 12.98 -5.24
C TYR A 232 3.53 13.14 -5.53
N HIS A 233 4.29 13.52 -4.50
CA HIS A 233 5.72 13.81 -4.59
C HIS A 233 6.50 12.72 -3.84
N PRO A 234 6.88 11.62 -4.50
CA PRO A 234 7.46 10.46 -3.82
C PRO A 234 8.92 10.67 -3.45
N THR A 235 9.30 10.22 -2.26
CA THR A 235 10.68 10.23 -1.78
C THR A 235 11.26 8.82 -1.71
N TYR A 236 10.48 7.87 -1.23
CA TYR A 236 10.89 6.48 -1.07
C TYR A 236 9.80 5.54 -1.59
N MET A 237 10.22 4.34 -1.99
CA MET A 237 9.34 3.20 -2.24
C MET A 237 9.88 1.95 -1.53
N PHE A 238 8.99 1.05 -1.15
CA PHE A 238 9.37 -0.24 -0.60
C PHE A 238 8.27 -1.29 -0.83
N ASN A 239 8.67 -2.54 -0.75
CA ASN A 239 7.78 -3.68 -0.73
C ASN A 239 8.35 -4.78 0.19
N ASN A 240 7.84 -5.99 0.10
CA ASN A 240 8.28 -7.13 0.90
C ASN A 240 9.72 -7.59 0.61
N THR A 241 10.38 -7.09 -0.44
CA THR A 241 11.71 -7.57 -0.86
C THR A 241 12.77 -6.48 -1.03
N ALA A 242 12.39 -5.21 -1.14
CA ALA A 242 13.37 -4.16 -1.42
C ALA A 242 12.90 -2.78 -0.96
N PHE A 243 13.87 -1.86 -0.89
CA PHE A 243 13.68 -0.45 -0.58
C PHE A 243 14.38 0.41 -1.63
N TRP A 244 13.72 1.44 -2.12
CA TRP A 244 14.21 2.39 -3.13
C TRP A 244 14.13 3.82 -2.64
N GLN A 245 15.09 4.63 -3.06
CA GLN A 245 15.09 6.08 -2.87
C GLN A 245 14.99 6.79 -4.23
N ASN A 246 14.15 7.79 -4.30
CA ASN A 246 14.13 8.73 -5.42
C ASN A 246 15.32 9.66 -5.33
N ARG A 247 16.26 9.57 -6.28
CA ARG A 247 17.44 10.43 -6.41
C ARG A 247 17.24 11.55 -7.44
N GLY A 248 16.12 11.51 -8.15
CA GLY A 248 15.74 12.50 -9.16
C GLY A 248 14.80 13.59 -8.61
N SER A 249 13.90 14.03 -9.48
CA SER A 249 12.94 15.07 -9.12
C SER A 249 11.91 14.59 -8.11
N ARG A 250 11.68 15.37 -7.05
CA ARG A 250 10.59 15.12 -6.10
C ARG A 250 9.19 15.22 -6.75
N PHE A 251 9.09 15.82 -7.92
CA PHE A 251 7.84 16.01 -8.66
C PHE A 251 7.64 14.91 -9.73
N THR A 252 8.45 13.86 -9.69
CA THR A 252 8.29 12.76 -10.65
C THR A 252 6.96 12.08 -10.49
N THR A 253 6.39 11.69 -11.63
CA THR A 253 5.24 10.77 -11.71
C THR A 253 5.63 9.47 -12.40
N ASP A 254 6.92 9.30 -12.70
CA ASP A 254 7.54 8.12 -13.30
C ASP A 254 8.24 7.32 -12.18
N TYR A 255 7.61 6.23 -11.77
CA TYR A 255 8.08 5.36 -10.69
C TYR A 255 8.98 4.21 -11.20
N ALA A 256 9.13 4.07 -12.51
CA ALA A 256 10.04 3.12 -13.16
C ALA A 256 11.33 3.77 -13.66
N SER A 257 11.50 5.09 -13.50
CA SER A 257 12.69 5.80 -13.99
C SER A 257 13.97 5.31 -13.33
N VAL A 258 15.09 5.54 -13.97
CA VAL A 258 16.43 5.21 -13.46
C VAL A 258 16.81 6.00 -12.20
N ASP A 259 16.08 7.06 -11.91
CA ASP A 259 16.25 7.87 -10.70
C ASP A 259 15.83 7.13 -9.41
N TRP A 260 15.10 6.04 -9.54
CA TRP A 260 14.76 5.18 -8.41
C TRP A 260 15.89 4.19 -8.13
N VAL A 261 16.75 4.57 -7.22
CA VAL A 261 17.90 3.76 -6.82
C VAL A 261 17.47 2.76 -5.75
N LYS A 262 17.69 1.47 -6.03
CA LYS A 262 17.49 0.41 -5.04
C LYS A 262 18.60 0.47 -4.00
N GLU A 263 18.23 0.72 -2.76
CA GLU A 263 19.14 0.91 -1.64
C GLU A 263 19.43 -0.40 -0.90
N SER A 264 18.43 -1.28 -0.83
CA SER A 264 18.58 -2.56 -0.15
C SER A 264 17.65 -3.64 -0.69
N ASP A 265 18.07 -4.90 -0.48
CA ASP A 265 17.22 -6.09 -0.60
C ASP A 265 16.86 -6.62 0.80
N TYR A 266 15.63 -7.09 0.95
CA TYR A 266 15.12 -7.67 2.18
C TYR A 266 14.69 -9.12 1.96
N SER A 267 15.02 -9.98 2.91
CA SER A 267 14.58 -11.37 2.96
C SER A 267 14.00 -11.67 4.33
N ALA A 268 12.70 -11.98 4.40
CA ALA A 268 12.06 -12.40 5.63
C ALA A 268 12.59 -13.78 6.04
N ASP A 269 12.78 -13.98 7.36
CA ASP A 269 13.10 -15.29 7.92
C ASP A 269 11.91 -16.24 7.67
N ARG A 270 12.23 -17.50 7.36
CA ARG A 270 11.24 -18.54 7.04
C ARG A 270 10.54 -19.08 8.28
#